data_e8399cf16a40d8873aac26183920b79b
#
_entry.id   e8399cf16a40d8873aac26183920b79b
#
_cell.length_a   1.000
_cell.length_b   1.000
_cell.length_c   1.000
_cell.angle_alpha   90.00
_cell.angle_beta   90.00
_cell.angle_gamma   90.00
#
_symmetry.space_group_name_H-M   'P 1'
#
loop_
_entity.id
_entity.type
_entity.pdbx_description
1 polymer ?
#
loop_
_entity_poly.entity_id
_entity_poly.type
_entity_poly.pdbx_seq_one_letter_code
_entity_poly.pdbx_strand_id
1 'polypeptide(L)'
;MSNLAACDYSEAMQRVGGDFALLSQVLVIFLDEMPKMKATIRKNAEEGNSRLLWNESHKMKGAAGHFGGAELVHILEEIEACAKKDDFPSAIGLLTSLAQAAERFKACVSQWQNSPGNTIIV
;
A
#
# COMPACT_ATOMS: atom_id res chain seq x y z
N MET A 1 -2.32 17.25 7.97
CA MET A 1 -1.39 16.12 8.08
C MET A 1 -2.14 14.88 8.53
N SER A 2 -1.82 13.75 7.93
CA SER A 2 -2.42 12.48 8.32
C SER A 2 -1.79 12.01 9.64
N ASN A 3 -2.63 11.57 10.59
CA ASN A 3 -2.18 10.92 11.83
C ASN A 3 -2.14 9.40 11.65
N LEU A 4 -2.37 8.92 10.44
CA LEU A 4 -2.42 7.49 10.16
C LEU A 4 -1.01 6.91 10.08
N ALA A 5 -0.84 5.70 10.59
CA ALA A 5 0.44 5.02 10.62
C ALA A 5 0.88 4.62 9.22
N ALA A 6 2.18 4.75 8.95
CA ALA A 6 2.77 4.27 7.71
C ALA A 6 2.81 2.74 7.67
N CYS A 7 3.07 2.10 8.82
CA CYS A 7 2.99 0.65 9.00
C CYS A 7 2.79 0.34 10.47
N ASP A 8 2.46 -0.93 10.79
CA ASP A 8 2.27 -1.38 12.17
C ASP A 8 2.77 -2.81 12.30
N TYR A 9 3.95 -2.95 12.93
CA TYR A 9 4.61 -4.25 13.08
C TYR A 9 3.77 -5.23 13.90
N SER A 10 3.20 -4.77 15.01
CA SER A 10 2.39 -5.61 15.90
C SER A 10 1.18 -6.20 15.15
N GLU A 11 0.46 -5.35 14.42
CA GLU A 11 -0.69 -5.77 13.63
C GLU A 11 -0.27 -6.75 12.52
N ALA A 12 0.84 -6.46 11.83
CA ALA A 12 1.36 -7.34 10.78
C ALA A 12 1.74 -8.72 11.34
N MET A 13 2.38 -8.75 12.51
CA MET A 13 2.76 -10.01 13.15
C MET A 13 1.55 -10.82 13.60
N GLN A 14 0.50 -10.16 14.10
CA GLN A 14 -0.73 -10.85 14.46
C GLN A 14 -1.36 -11.56 13.26
N ARG A 15 -1.32 -10.94 12.09
CA ARG A 15 -1.92 -11.51 10.89
C ARG A 15 -1.19 -12.75 10.37
N VAL A 16 0.08 -12.91 10.72
CA VAL A 16 0.87 -14.10 10.36
C VAL A 16 1.08 -15.03 11.55
N GLY A 17 0.29 -14.85 12.62
CA GLY A 17 0.36 -15.71 13.79
C GLY A 17 1.70 -15.67 14.52
N GLY A 18 2.41 -14.55 14.45
CA GLY A 18 3.72 -14.38 15.08
C GLY A 18 4.88 -14.94 14.27
N ASP A 19 4.64 -15.42 13.06
CA ASP A 19 5.67 -16.04 12.22
C ASP A 19 6.41 -14.98 11.41
N PHE A 20 7.56 -14.53 11.90
CA PHE A 20 8.34 -13.48 11.23
C PHE A 20 8.85 -13.92 9.86
N ALA A 21 9.18 -15.19 9.67
CA ALA A 21 9.64 -15.69 8.37
C ALA A 21 8.52 -15.55 7.32
N LEU A 22 7.31 -15.88 7.71
CA LEU A 22 6.15 -15.71 6.82
C LEU A 22 5.90 -14.23 6.53
N LEU A 23 5.98 -13.37 7.56
CA LEU A 23 5.84 -11.93 7.37
C LEU A 23 6.85 -11.40 6.36
N SER A 24 8.12 -11.81 6.48
CA SER A 24 9.18 -11.42 5.55
C SER A 24 8.86 -11.80 4.12
N GLN A 25 8.38 -13.03 3.93
CA GLN A 25 8.07 -13.54 2.58
C GLN A 25 6.96 -12.72 1.92
N VAL A 26 5.86 -12.49 2.64
CA VAL A 26 4.73 -11.73 2.05
C VAL A 26 5.08 -10.27 1.86
N LEU A 27 5.91 -9.70 2.73
CA LEU A 27 6.35 -8.31 2.58
C LEU A 27 7.22 -8.12 1.34
N VAL A 28 8.17 -9.03 1.10
CA VAL A 28 9.02 -8.98 -0.09
C VAL A 28 8.17 -9.01 -1.36
N ILE A 29 7.17 -9.89 -1.39
CA ILE A 29 6.26 -9.98 -2.54
C ILE A 29 5.54 -8.64 -2.76
N PHE A 30 4.99 -8.05 -1.69
CA PHE A 30 4.28 -6.79 -1.80
C PHE A 30 5.20 -5.65 -2.25
N LEU A 31 6.40 -5.54 -1.68
CA LEU A 31 7.35 -4.50 -2.05
C LEU A 31 7.76 -4.62 -3.53
N ASP A 32 7.89 -5.84 -4.03
CA ASP A 32 8.21 -6.08 -5.44
C ASP A 32 7.06 -5.69 -6.36
N GLU A 33 5.82 -5.93 -5.92
CA GLU A 33 4.62 -5.63 -6.71
C GLU A 33 4.22 -4.14 -6.68
N MET A 34 4.62 -3.40 -5.65
CA MET A 34 4.18 -2.01 -5.45
C MET A 34 4.43 -1.09 -6.65
N PRO A 35 5.60 -1.10 -7.30
CA PRO A 35 5.82 -0.24 -8.46
C PRO A 35 4.86 -0.55 -9.60
N LYS A 36 4.56 -1.82 -9.82
CA LYS A 36 3.62 -2.26 -10.86
C LYS A 36 2.19 -1.82 -10.53
N MET A 37 1.79 -1.97 -9.27
CA MET A 37 0.47 -1.54 -8.82
C MET A 37 0.27 -0.04 -8.98
N LYS A 38 1.27 0.75 -8.59
CA LYS A 38 1.21 2.20 -8.74
C LYS A 38 1.12 2.62 -10.21
N ALA A 39 1.89 1.96 -11.07
CA ALA A 39 1.87 2.24 -12.50
C ALA A 39 0.51 1.91 -13.11
N THR A 40 -0.09 0.80 -12.71
CA THR A 40 -1.41 0.39 -13.19
C THR A 40 -2.50 1.36 -12.72
N ILE A 41 -2.42 1.82 -11.48
CA ILE A 41 -3.34 2.83 -10.94
C ILE A 41 -3.23 4.12 -11.77
N ARG A 42 -2.02 4.61 -12.00
CA ARG A 42 -1.80 5.82 -12.80
C ARG A 42 -2.39 5.66 -14.21
N LYS A 43 -2.06 4.56 -14.88
CA LYS A 43 -2.52 4.30 -16.24
C LYS A 43 -4.04 4.36 -16.33
N ASN A 44 -4.74 3.67 -15.43
CA ASN A 44 -6.19 3.59 -15.49
C ASN A 44 -6.87 4.90 -15.07
N ALA A 45 -6.25 5.68 -14.18
CA ALA A 45 -6.74 7.02 -13.87
C ALA A 45 -6.61 7.94 -15.10
N GLU A 46 -5.47 7.89 -15.79
CA GLU A 46 -5.21 8.72 -16.97
C GLU A 46 -6.09 8.30 -18.15
N GLU A 47 -6.36 7.01 -18.30
CA GLU A 47 -7.17 6.49 -19.42
C GLU A 47 -8.68 6.52 -19.13
N GLY A 48 -9.07 6.87 -17.92
CA GLY A 48 -10.49 6.94 -17.57
C GLY A 48 -11.17 5.58 -17.46
N ASN A 49 -10.45 4.56 -17.02
CA ASN A 49 -11.00 3.22 -16.83
C ASN A 49 -11.36 3.00 -15.37
N SER A 50 -12.61 3.29 -15.00
CA SER A 50 -13.05 3.27 -13.60
C SER A 50 -13.01 1.88 -12.99
N ARG A 51 -13.40 0.85 -13.73
CA ARG A 51 -13.41 -0.53 -13.20
C ARG A 51 -12.00 -1.01 -12.85
N LEU A 52 -11.06 -0.83 -13.76
CA LEU A 52 -9.67 -1.26 -13.52
C LEU A 52 -8.99 -0.39 -12.47
N LEU A 53 -9.30 0.91 -12.45
CA LEU A 53 -8.79 1.79 -11.40
C LEU A 53 -9.26 1.34 -10.03
N TRP A 54 -10.55 1.02 -9.89
CA TRP A 54 -11.09 0.53 -8.62
C TRP A 54 -10.47 -0.81 -8.25
N ASN A 55 -10.40 -1.76 -9.19
CA ASN A 55 -9.87 -3.10 -8.94
C ASN A 55 -8.42 -3.05 -8.43
N GLU A 56 -7.57 -2.28 -9.09
CA GLU A 56 -6.15 -2.20 -8.72
C GLU A 56 -5.95 -1.48 -7.38
N SER A 57 -6.71 -0.40 -7.15
CA SER A 57 -6.66 0.33 -5.87
C SER A 57 -7.13 -0.57 -4.73
N HIS A 58 -8.19 -1.34 -4.95
CA HIS A 58 -8.73 -2.28 -3.95
C HIS A 58 -7.71 -3.37 -3.62
N LYS A 59 -7.07 -3.93 -4.64
CA LYS A 59 -6.04 -4.96 -4.49
C LYS A 59 -4.86 -4.44 -3.66
N MET A 60 -4.36 -3.27 -4.00
CA MET A 60 -3.24 -2.66 -3.27
C MET A 60 -3.63 -2.31 -1.84
N LYS A 61 -4.85 -1.82 -1.63
CA LYS A 61 -5.38 -1.51 -0.31
C LYS A 61 -5.39 -2.75 0.59
N GLY A 62 -5.89 -3.87 0.06
CA GLY A 62 -5.91 -5.13 0.80
C GLY A 62 -4.52 -5.56 1.23
N ALA A 63 -3.55 -5.48 0.31
CA ALA A 63 -2.16 -5.84 0.61
C ALA A 63 -1.56 -4.91 1.66
N ALA A 64 -1.74 -3.58 1.52
CA ALA A 64 -1.21 -2.61 2.48
C ALA A 64 -1.78 -2.81 3.88
N GLY A 65 -3.05 -3.19 3.97
CA GLY A 65 -3.70 -3.43 5.25
C GLY A 65 -3.08 -4.57 6.04
N HIS A 66 -2.52 -5.57 5.37
CA HIS A 66 -1.85 -6.68 6.05
C HIS A 66 -0.64 -6.24 6.87
N PHE A 67 -0.05 -5.11 6.53
CA PHE A 67 1.15 -4.58 7.21
C PHE A 67 0.83 -3.36 8.07
N GLY A 68 -0.45 -3.12 8.36
CA GLY A 68 -0.86 -1.97 9.15
C GLY A 68 -0.59 -0.63 8.47
N GLY A 69 -0.59 -0.60 7.14
CA GLY A 69 -0.33 0.60 6.35
C GLY A 69 -1.55 1.51 6.26
N ALA A 70 -2.02 2.02 7.38
CA ALA A 70 -3.25 2.80 7.47
C ALA A 70 -3.26 4.04 6.59
N GLU A 71 -2.11 4.74 6.48
CA GLU A 71 -2.00 5.91 5.61
C GLU A 71 -2.19 5.52 4.15
N LEU A 72 -1.51 4.48 3.71
CA LEU A 72 -1.61 3.99 2.33
C LEU A 72 -3.02 3.49 2.03
N VAL A 73 -3.62 2.74 2.97
CA VAL A 73 -5.00 2.28 2.85
C VAL A 73 -5.96 3.44 2.66
N HIS A 74 -5.81 4.51 3.46
CA HIS A 74 -6.69 5.68 3.40
C HIS A 74 -6.65 6.35 2.02
N ILE A 75 -5.45 6.55 1.48
CA ILE A 75 -5.29 7.17 0.15
C ILE A 75 -5.90 6.29 -0.94
N LEU A 76 -5.70 4.98 -0.84
CA LEU A 76 -6.27 4.04 -1.81
C LEU A 76 -7.80 4.01 -1.74
N GLU A 77 -8.38 4.17 -0.54
CA GLU A 77 -9.83 4.30 -0.39
C GLU A 77 -10.36 5.55 -1.07
N GLU A 78 -9.61 6.65 -0.99
CA GLU A 78 -9.99 7.88 -1.69
C GLU A 78 -9.97 7.68 -3.21
N ILE A 79 -8.96 6.96 -3.72
CA ILE A 79 -8.89 6.66 -5.15
C ILE A 79 -10.03 5.72 -5.57
N GLU A 80 -10.37 4.74 -4.75
CA GLU A 80 -11.53 3.87 -4.99
C GLU A 80 -12.82 4.70 -5.10
N ALA A 81 -13.00 5.66 -4.20
CA ALA A 81 -14.17 6.53 -4.21
C ALA A 81 -14.23 7.37 -5.50
N CYS A 82 -13.09 7.88 -5.96
CA CYS A 82 -13.00 8.61 -7.23
C CYS A 82 -13.39 7.70 -8.40
N ALA A 83 -12.93 6.46 -8.40
CA ALA A 83 -13.24 5.51 -9.47
C ALA A 83 -14.74 5.24 -9.54
N LYS A 84 -15.42 5.11 -8.40
CA LYS A 84 -16.86 4.88 -8.35
C LYS A 84 -17.66 6.04 -8.91
N LYS A 85 -17.13 7.26 -8.85
CA LYS A 85 -17.78 8.47 -9.32
C LYS A 85 -17.30 8.90 -10.70
N ASP A 86 -16.43 8.13 -11.33
CA ASP A 86 -15.75 8.50 -12.58
C ASP A 86 -15.04 9.85 -12.47
N ASP A 87 -14.53 10.17 -11.27
CA ASP A 87 -13.85 11.43 -11.01
C ASP A 87 -12.33 11.25 -11.20
N PHE A 88 -11.92 11.19 -12.46
CA PHE A 88 -10.53 10.94 -12.81
C PHE A 88 -9.61 12.13 -12.50
N PRO A 89 -10.03 13.40 -12.67
CA PRO A 89 -9.17 14.51 -12.23
C PRO A 89 -8.78 14.42 -10.76
N SER A 90 -9.71 14.08 -9.87
CA SER A 90 -9.42 13.91 -8.44
C SER A 90 -8.50 12.71 -8.19
N ALA A 91 -8.73 11.60 -8.89
CA ALA A 91 -7.87 10.42 -8.79
C ALA A 91 -6.43 10.76 -9.19
N ILE A 92 -6.26 11.47 -10.30
CA ILE A 92 -4.94 11.91 -10.77
C ILE A 92 -4.29 12.82 -9.74
N GLY A 93 -5.07 13.72 -9.12
CA GLY A 93 -4.58 14.58 -8.05
C GLY A 93 -4.06 13.84 -6.83
N LEU A 94 -4.54 12.62 -6.60
CA LEU A 94 -4.11 11.79 -5.47
C LEU A 94 -2.85 10.98 -5.76
N LEU A 95 -2.37 10.93 -7.00
CA LEU A 95 -1.20 10.09 -7.35
C LEU A 95 0.07 10.51 -6.64
N THR A 96 0.28 11.81 -6.43
CA THR A 96 1.44 12.31 -5.68
C THR A 96 1.37 11.84 -4.22
N SER A 97 0.20 11.97 -3.60
CA SER A 97 0.00 11.49 -2.22
C SER A 97 0.20 9.98 -2.12
N LEU A 98 -0.26 9.24 -3.13
CA LEU A 98 -0.05 7.79 -3.18
C LEU A 98 1.44 7.46 -3.22
N ALA A 99 2.21 8.14 -4.07
CA ALA A 99 3.64 7.91 -4.18
C ALA A 99 4.37 8.23 -2.88
N GLN A 100 4.01 9.34 -2.23
CA GLN A 100 4.61 9.75 -0.95
C GLN A 100 4.28 8.76 0.17
N ALA A 101 3.03 8.31 0.24
CA ALA A 101 2.61 7.33 1.24
C ALA A 101 3.32 5.99 1.03
N ALA A 102 3.50 5.57 -0.23
CA ALA A 102 4.24 4.35 -0.56
C ALA A 102 5.70 4.44 -0.11
N GLU A 103 6.34 5.59 -0.29
CA GLU A 103 7.72 5.79 0.17
C GLU A 103 7.81 5.76 1.70
N ARG A 104 6.86 6.39 2.40
CA ARG A 104 6.83 6.34 3.87
C ARG A 104 6.59 4.90 4.36
N PHE A 105 5.74 4.15 3.67
CA PHE A 105 5.50 2.74 4.00
C PHE A 105 6.79 1.93 3.86
N LYS A 106 7.50 2.08 2.75
CA LYS A 106 8.77 1.37 2.50
C LYS A 106 9.80 1.70 3.58
N ALA A 107 9.94 2.98 3.92
CA ALA A 107 10.87 3.41 4.96
C ALA A 107 10.50 2.82 6.33
N CYS A 108 9.20 2.77 6.62
CA CYS A 108 8.69 2.22 7.88
C CYS A 108 9.01 0.73 8.01
N VAL A 109 8.64 -0.07 7.00
CA VAL A 109 8.84 -1.53 7.08
C VAL A 109 10.32 -1.92 7.02
N SER A 110 11.16 -1.07 6.45
CA SER A 110 12.61 -1.34 6.42
C SER A 110 13.22 -1.39 7.82
N GLN A 111 12.60 -0.71 8.78
CA GLN A 111 13.06 -0.72 10.18
C GLN A 111 12.86 -2.07 10.85
N TRP A 112 11.98 -2.91 10.32
CA TRP A 112 11.75 -4.25 10.88
C TRP A 112 12.98 -5.14 10.73
N GLN A 113 13.80 -4.90 9.72
CA GLN A 113 15.06 -5.63 9.52
C GLN A 113 16.11 -5.30 10.60
N ASN A 114 16.00 -4.10 11.18
CA ASN A 114 16.98 -3.62 12.16
C ASN A 114 16.59 -3.95 13.59
N SER A 115 15.45 -4.63 13.79
CA SER A 115 15.01 -5.04 15.12
C SER A 115 15.80 -6.28 15.56
N PRO A 116 16.21 -6.37 16.85
CA PRO A 116 16.93 -7.54 17.32
C PRO A 116 16.14 -8.83 17.08
N GLY A 117 16.79 -9.82 16.48
CA GLY A 117 16.20 -11.11 16.19
C GLY A 117 15.36 -11.16 14.92
N ASN A 118 15.19 -10.04 14.23
CA ASN A 118 14.41 -9.96 12.99
C ASN A 118 15.34 -9.74 11.80
N THR A 119 15.16 -10.53 10.74
CA THR A 119 15.88 -10.34 9.49
C THR A 119 14.91 -10.57 8.35
N ILE A 120 14.71 -9.54 7.53
CA ILE A 120 13.93 -9.66 6.31
C ILE A 120 14.89 -9.94 5.16
N ILE A 121 14.68 -11.06 4.48
CA ILE A 121 15.50 -11.44 3.32
C ILE A 121 14.83 -10.83 2.08
N VAL A 122 15.43 -9.76 1.61
CA VAL A 122 14.92 -9.02 0.47
C VAL A 122 15.77 -9.25 -0.76
#